data_44617c6c2d8c879870f8f2bcabdc830a
#
_entry.id   44617c6c2d8c879870f8f2bcabdc830a
#
_cell.length_a   1.000
_cell.length_b   1.000
_cell.length_c   1.000
_cell.angle_alpha   90.00
_cell.angle_beta   90.00
_cell.angle_gamma   90.00
#
_symmetry.space_group_name_H-M   'P 1'
#
loop_
_entity.id
_entity.type
_entity.pdbx_description
1 polymer ?
#
loop_
_entity_poly.entity_id
_entity_poly.type
_entity_poly.pdbx_seq_one_letter_code
_entity_poly.pdbx_strand_id
1 'polypeptide(L)'
;RCRATCILVDIGGEDKVQYIAKVLKDDTNELVRHEAAFSLGQMCYSNGIVPLEDATKNDPSMFVRHEAAIALGVMGSKKVRETLENALNDPDKPVRDSAVVALSNLEFMEKLSKNEKFAKLTGG
;
A
#
# COMPACT_ATOMS: atom_id res chain seq x y z
N ARG A 1 -3.42 -0.26 13.38
CA ARG A 1 -2.79 -1.53 12.97
C ARG A 1 -1.41 -1.34 12.35
N CYS A 2 -1.28 -0.49 11.34
CA CYS A 2 0.03 -0.13 10.77
C CYS A 2 0.99 0.38 11.83
N ARG A 3 0.50 1.20 12.73
CA ARG A 3 1.32 1.78 13.77
C ARG A 3 1.96 0.72 14.68
N ALA A 4 1.19 -0.28 15.09
CA ALA A 4 1.70 -1.36 15.93
C ALA A 4 2.71 -2.21 15.16
N THR A 5 2.42 -2.50 13.89
CA THR A 5 3.33 -3.27 13.05
C THR A 5 4.64 -2.52 12.83
N CYS A 6 4.58 -1.22 12.58
CA CYS A 6 5.76 -0.41 12.37
C CYS A 6 6.67 -0.39 13.61
N ILE A 7 6.07 -0.30 14.81
CA ILE A 7 6.84 -0.34 16.06
C ILE A 7 7.58 -1.66 16.21
N LEU A 8 6.90 -2.77 15.93
CA LEU A 8 7.51 -4.10 16.08
C LEU A 8 8.62 -4.36 15.08
N VAL A 9 8.55 -3.77 13.89
CA VAL A 9 9.49 -4.02 12.81
C VAL A 9 10.64 -3.00 12.79
N ASP A 10 10.56 -1.97 13.61
CA ASP A 10 11.54 -0.89 13.61
C ASP A 10 12.99 -1.36 13.81
N ILE A 11 13.18 -2.47 14.51
CA ILE A 11 14.50 -3.05 14.71
C ILE A 11 14.90 -3.81 13.45
N GLY A 12 15.72 -3.18 12.59
CA GLY A 12 16.20 -3.76 11.34
C GLY A 12 15.16 -3.77 10.23
N GLY A 13 14.19 -2.86 10.31
CA GLY A 13 13.05 -2.85 9.38
C GLY A 13 13.41 -2.62 7.93
N GLU A 14 14.36 -1.74 7.65
CA GLU A 14 14.74 -1.42 6.26
C GLU A 14 15.29 -2.62 5.52
N ASP A 15 16.13 -3.43 6.18
CA ASP A 15 16.69 -4.63 5.56
C ASP A 15 15.59 -5.64 5.24
N LYS A 16 14.61 -5.77 6.14
CA LYS A 16 13.47 -6.66 5.89
C LYS A 16 12.62 -6.17 4.73
N VAL A 17 12.39 -4.86 4.62
CA VAL A 17 11.62 -4.30 3.51
C VAL A 17 12.32 -4.62 2.18
N GLN A 18 13.62 -4.42 2.10
CA GLN A 18 14.37 -4.71 0.88
C GLN A 18 14.29 -6.19 0.49
N TYR A 19 14.41 -7.06 1.48
CA TYR A 19 14.30 -8.50 1.25
C TYR A 19 12.90 -8.87 0.73
N ILE A 20 11.86 -8.38 1.40
CA ILE A 20 10.47 -8.68 1.02
C ILE A 20 10.14 -8.07 -0.34
N ALA A 21 10.66 -6.87 -0.62
CA ALA A 21 10.48 -6.23 -1.92
C ALA A 21 11.08 -7.05 -3.04
N LYS A 22 12.24 -7.67 -2.80
CA LYS A 22 12.86 -8.56 -3.78
C LYS A 22 12.04 -9.81 -3.99
N VAL A 23 11.49 -10.39 -2.92
CA VAL A 23 10.59 -11.54 -3.02
C VAL A 23 9.35 -11.17 -3.84
N LEU A 24 8.77 -10.01 -3.59
CA LEU A 24 7.60 -9.53 -4.35
C LEU A 24 7.91 -9.42 -5.83
N LYS A 25 9.09 -8.99 -6.20
CA LYS A 25 9.46 -8.79 -7.60
C LYS A 25 9.85 -10.09 -8.29
N ASP A 26 10.65 -10.91 -7.63
CA ASP A 26 11.38 -11.99 -8.30
C ASP A 26 10.88 -13.41 -8.02
N ASP A 27 10.09 -13.62 -6.97
CA ASP A 27 9.65 -14.97 -6.65
C ASP A 27 8.74 -15.52 -7.76
N THR A 28 8.93 -16.78 -8.11
CA THR A 28 8.16 -17.41 -9.18
C THR A 28 6.75 -17.79 -8.76
N ASN A 29 6.50 -17.93 -7.45
CA ASN A 29 5.20 -18.33 -6.93
C ASN A 29 4.35 -17.10 -6.64
N GLU A 30 3.17 -16.99 -7.28
CA GLU A 30 2.30 -15.84 -7.10
C GLU A 30 1.76 -15.72 -5.67
N LEU A 31 1.56 -16.84 -4.97
CA LEU A 31 1.11 -16.80 -3.58
C LEU A 31 2.16 -16.18 -2.66
N VAL A 32 3.43 -16.48 -2.92
CA VAL A 32 4.53 -15.90 -2.18
C VAL A 32 4.62 -14.40 -2.46
N ARG A 33 4.47 -13.99 -3.72
CA ARG A 33 4.46 -12.57 -4.07
C ARG A 33 3.27 -11.85 -3.44
N HIS A 34 2.10 -12.50 -3.41
CA HIS A 34 0.90 -11.96 -2.76
C HIS A 34 1.17 -11.72 -1.26
N GLU A 35 1.74 -12.69 -0.57
CA GLU A 35 2.08 -12.54 0.84
C GLU A 35 3.14 -11.45 1.07
N ALA A 36 4.08 -11.32 0.14
CA ALA A 36 5.09 -10.26 0.22
C ALA A 36 4.43 -8.87 0.12
N ALA A 37 3.48 -8.70 -0.79
CA ALA A 37 2.75 -7.44 -0.93
C ALA A 37 1.96 -7.12 0.35
N PHE A 38 1.28 -8.12 0.91
CA PHE A 38 0.55 -7.96 2.16
C PHE A 38 1.50 -7.52 3.28
N SER A 39 2.63 -8.19 3.41
CA SER A 39 3.61 -7.88 4.45
C SER A 39 4.14 -6.46 4.34
N LEU A 40 4.46 -6.02 3.12
CA LEU A 40 4.94 -4.65 2.91
C LEU A 40 3.89 -3.62 3.34
N GLY A 41 2.62 -3.88 3.07
CA GLY A 41 1.54 -3.01 3.51
C GLY A 41 1.43 -2.95 5.03
N GLN A 42 1.56 -4.09 5.69
CA GLN A 42 1.49 -4.16 7.15
C GLN A 42 2.67 -3.48 7.83
N MET A 43 3.85 -3.53 7.22
CA MET A 43 5.04 -2.90 7.76
C MET A 43 5.00 -1.37 7.71
N CYS A 44 4.30 -0.82 6.75
CA CYS A 44 4.10 0.64 6.59
C CYS A 44 5.37 1.48 6.45
N TYR A 45 6.46 0.91 5.98
CA TYR A 45 7.67 1.68 5.70
C TYR A 45 7.56 2.36 4.34
N SER A 46 7.96 3.61 4.27
CA SER A 46 7.88 4.39 3.03
C SER A 46 8.66 3.76 1.87
N ASN A 47 9.74 3.06 2.15
CA ASN A 47 10.52 2.39 1.11
C ASN A 47 9.83 1.14 0.54
N GLY A 48 8.70 0.73 1.10
CA GLY A 48 7.84 -0.30 0.51
C GLY A 48 6.92 0.23 -0.57
N ILE A 49 6.75 1.54 -0.70
CA ILE A 49 5.82 2.14 -1.66
C ILE A 49 6.20 1.83 -3.10
N VAL A 50 7.45 2.08 -3.48
CA VAL A 50 7.89 1.88 -4.86
C VAL A 50 7.74 0.42 -5.32
N PRO A 51 8.17 -0.58 -4.53
CA PRO A 51 7.90 -1.97 -4.89
C PRO A 51 6.43 -2.31 -5.03
N LEU A 52 5.58 -1.76 -4.15
CA LEU A 52 4.14 -1.98 -4.23
C LEU A 52 3.52 -1.31 -5.44
N GLU A 53 3.98 -0.12 -5.80
CA GLU A 53 3.51 0.54 -7.02
C GLU A 53 3.88 -0.25 -8.27
N ASP A 54 5.10 -0.76 -8.33
CA ASP A 54 5.54 -1.59 -9.44
C ASP A 54 4.68 -2.86 -9.53
N ALA A 55 4.44 -3.52 -8.41
CA ALA A 55 3.59 -4.72 -8.39
C ALA A 55 2.15 -4.42 -8.82
N THR A 56 1.59 -3.30 -8.39
CA THR A 56 0.23 -2.89 -8.76
C THR A 56 0.10 -2.72 -10.28
N LYS A 57 1.13 -2.19 -10.93
CA LYS A 57 1.12 -1.93 -12.36
C LYS A 57 1.50 -3.14 -13.20
N ASN A 58 2.50 -3.88 -12.77
CA ASN A 58 3.24 -4.76 -13.66
C ASN A 58 3.24 -6.24 -13.28
N ASP A 59 2.77 -6.62 -12.09
CA ASP A 59 2.79 -8.04 -11.74
C ASP A 59 1.88 -8.83 -12.67
N PRO A 60 2.34 -9.98 -13.18
CA PRO A 60 1.51 -10.80 -14.08
C PRO A 60 0.27 -11.38 -13.42
N SER A 61 0.25 -11.53 -12.11
CA SER A 61 -0.89 -12.07 -11.39
C SER A 61 -1.84 -10.97 -10.94
N MET A 62 -3.14 -11.11 -11.25
CA MET A 62 -4.14 -10.16 -10.77
C MET A 62 -4.28 -10.22 -9.25
N PHE A 63 -4.02 -11.37 -8.64
CA PHE A 63 -4.07 -11.50 -7.19
C PHE A 63 -2.98 -10.66 -6.52
N VAL A 64 -1.79 -10.62 -7.10
CA VAL A 64 -0.70 -9.80 -6.59
C VAL A 64 -0.99 -8.32 -6.83
N ARG A 65 -1.46 -7.95 -8.02
CA ARG A 65 -1.84 -6.55 -8.31
C ARG A 65 -2.93 -6.07 -7.36
N HIS A 66 -3.94 -6.91 -7.10
CA HIS A 66 -5.02 -6.63 -6.17
C HIS A 66 -4.47 -6.38 -4.76
N GLU A 67 -3.63 -7.28 -4.25
CA GLU A 67 -3.09 -7.14 -2.90
C GLU A 67 -2.17 -5.93 -2.77
N ALA A 68 -1.38 -5.65 -3.80
CA ALA A 68 -0.50 -4.49 -3.81
C ALA A 68 -1.30 -3.18 -3.76
N ALA A 69 -2.41 -3.10 -4.49
CA ALA A 69 -3.29 -1.92 -4.46
C ALA A 69 -3.90 -1.73 -3.07
N ILE A 70 -4.36 -2.81 -2.44
CA ILE A 70 -4.87 -2.75 -1.07
C ILE A 70 -3.78 -2.26 -0.12
N ALA A 71 -2.58 -2.81 -0.24
CA ALA A 71 -1.46 -2.44 0.61
C ALA A 71 -1.15 -0.94 0.50
N LEU A 72 -1.16 -0.39 -0.71
CA LEU A 72 -0.95 1.05 -0.90
C LEU A 72 -2.03 1.87 -0.22
N GLY A 73 -3.28 1.42 -0.30
CA GLY A 73 -4.39 2.09 0.37
C GLY A 73 -4.26 2.07 1.90
N VAL A 74 -3.83 0.94 2.45
CA VAL A 74 -3.61 0.79 3.88
C VAL A 74 -2.51 1.72 4.37
N MET A 75 -1.45 1.88 3.59
CA MET A 75 -0.34 2.76 3.95
C MET A 75 -0.74 4.24 3.96
N GLY A 76 -1.74 4.61 3.18
CA GLY A 76 -2.36 5.93 3.25
C GLY A 76 -1.49 7.09 2.76
N SER A 77 -0.46 6.84 1.98
CA SER A 77 0.39 7.90 1.45
C SER A 77 -0.27 8.60 0.26
N LYS A 78 -0.25 9.93 0.26
CA LYS A 78 -0.78 10.73 -0.86
C LYS A 78 0.00 10.49 -2.15
N LYS A 79 1.25 10.05 -2.03
CA LYS A 79 2.14 9.82 -3.18
C LYS A 79 1.65 8.73 -4.12
N VAL A 80 0.79 7.84 -3.64
CA VAL A 80 0.35 6.68 -4.42
C VAL A 80 -0.95 6.92 -5.18
N ARG A 81 -1.54 8.10 -5.09
CA ARG A 81 -2.83 8.40 -5.72
C ARG A 81 -2.81 8.12 -7.22
N GLU A 82 -1.79 8.57 -7.92
CA GLU A 82 -1.69 8.37 -9.37
C GLU A 82 -1.65 6.88 -9.73
N THR A 83 -0.88 6.09 -8.99
CA THR A 83 -0.80 4.65 -9.21
C THR A 83 -2.17 4.00 -9.04
N LEU A 84 -2.91 4.39 -8.01
CA LEU A 84 -4.24 3.84 -7.76
C LEU A 84 -5.26 4.31 -8.78
N GLU A 85 -5.16 5.54 -9.25
CA GLU A 85 -6.03 6.03 -10.32
C GLU A 85 -5.80 5.25 -11.61
N ASN A 86 -4.55 4.95 -11.94
CA ASN A 86 -4.23 4.11 -13.09
C ASN A 86 -4.78 2.69 -12.92
N ALA A 87 -4.79 2.16 -11.70
CA ALA A 87 -5.33 0.83 -11.42
C ALA A 87 -6.85 0.75 -11.60
N LEU A 88 -7.56 1.88 -11.66
CA LEU A 88 -8.98 1.90 -12.00
C LEU A 88 -9.23 1.42 -13.43
N ASN A 89 -8.20 1.39 -14.26
CA ASN A 89 -8.26 0.94 -15.65
C ASN A 89 -7.64 -0.45 -15.85
N ASP A 90 -7.34 -1.16 -14.77
CA ASP A 90 -6.76 -2.50 -14.85
C ASP A 90 -7.72 -3.43 -15.59
N PRO A 91 -7.22 -4.38 -16.41
CA PRO A 91 -8.09 -5.31 -17.12
C PRO A 91 -8.92 -6.20 -16.21
N ASP A 92 -8.49 -6.43 -14.97
CA ASP A 92 -9.15 -7.33 -14.05
C ASP A 92 -9.98 -6.57 -13.01
N LYS A 93 -11.25 -6.96 -12.89
CA LYS A 93 -12.20 -6.30 -11.98
C LYS A 93 -11.74 -6.28 -10.52
N PRO A 94 -11.21 -7.37 -9.95
CA PRO A 94 -10.75 -7.33 -8.56
C PRO A 94 -9.70 -6.25 -8.29
N VAL A 95 -8.84 -5.97 -9.27
CA VAL A 95 -7.83 -4.91 -9.14
C VAL A 95 -8.50 -3.53 -9.19
N ARG A 96 -9.43 -3.34 -10.13
CA ARG A 96 -10.18 -2.08 -10.23
C ARG A 96 -10.95 -1.80 -8.94
N ASP A 97 -11.63 -2.81 -8.40
CA ASP A 97 -12.40 -2.66 -7.16
C ASP A 97 -11.49 -2.30 -5.98
N SER A 98 -10.33 -2.93 -5.91
CA SER A 98 -9.34 -2.60 -4.87
C SER A 98 -8.84 -1.18 -4.97
N ALA A 99 -8.65 -0.69 -6.19
CA ALA A 99 -8.23 0.70 -6.42
C ALA A 99 -9.30 1.68 -5.93
N VAL A 100 -10.59 1.38 -6.18
CA VAL A 100 -11.69 2.22 -5.69
C VAL A 100 -11.66 2.31 -4.17
N VAL A 101 -11.55 1.18 -3.49
CA VAL A 101 -11.51 1.13 -2.03
C VAL A 101 -10.30 1.87 -1.49
N ALA A 102 -9.13 1.63 -2.11
CA ALA A 102 -7.88 2.27 -1.68
C ALA A 102 -7.96 3.79 -1.83
N LEU A 103 -8.50 4.29 -2.94
CA LEU A 103 -8.67 5.72 -3.15
C LEU A 103 -9.64 6.34 -2.16
N SER A 104 -10.75 5.65 -1.86
CA SER A 104 -11.70 6.09 -0.83
C SER A 104 -11.03 6.21 0.53
N ASN A 105 -10.17 5.25 0.85
CA ASN A 105 -9.43 5.27 2.10
C ASN A 105 -8.45 6.45 2.18
N LEU A 106 -7.78 6.75 1.07
CA LEU A 106 -6.90 7.93 1.01
C LEU A 106 -7.67 9.22 1.25
N GLU A 107 -8.84 9.36 0.64
CA GLU A 107 -9.68 10.54 0.82
C GLU A 107 -10.15 10.67 2.27
N PHE A 108 -10.56 9.57 2.87
CA PHE A 108 -10.99 9.55 4.27
C PHE A 108 -9.85 10.01 5.18
N MET A 109 -8.64 9.50 4.98
CA MET A 109 -7.48 9.87 5.78
C MET A 109 -7.11 11.34 5.59
N GLU A 110 -7.24 11.87 4.38
CA GLU A 110 -7.04 13.30 4.12
C GLU A 110 -8.02 14.16 4.91
N LYS A 111 -9.29 13.78 4.91
CA LYS A 111 -10.33 14.50 5.65
C LYS A 111 -10.06 14.49 7.15
N LEU A 112 -9.63 13.35 7.68
CA LEU A 112 -9.27 13.26 9.10
C LEU A 112 -8.12 14.19 9.44
N SER A 113 -7.09 14.23 8.59
CA SER A 113 -5.93 15.10 8.79
C SER A 113 -6.34 16.58 8.77
N LYS A 114 -7.21 16.97 7.84
CA LYS A 114 -7.72 18.36 7.76
C LYS A 114 -8.55 18.71 8.99
N ASN A 115 -9.39 17.81 9.45
CA ASN A 115 -10.21 18.03 10.64
C ASN A 115 -9.36 18.18 11.88
N GLU A 116 -8.30 17.39 12.03
CA GLU A 116 -7.37 17.52 13.14
C GLU A 116 -6.66 18.87 13.13
N LYS A 117 -6.23 19.32 11.95
CA LYS A 117 -5.58 20.62 11.80
C LYS A 117 -6.56 21.75 12.17
N PHE A 118 -7.79 21.63 11.71
CA PHE A 118 -8.81 22.63 12.03
C PHE A 118 -9.07 22.70 13.54
N ALA A 119 -9.20 21.56 14.18
CA ALA A 119 -9.41 21.48 15.62
C ALA A 119 -8.26 22.12 16.38
N LYS A 120 -7.02 21.93 15.96
CA LYS A 120 -5.85 22.55 16.58
C LYS A 120 -5.87 24.07 16.41
N LEU A 121 -6.24 24.56 15.24
CA LEU A 121 -6.29 26.00 14.95
C LEU A 121 -7.39 26.71 15.73
N THR A 122 -8.48 26.01 16.03
CA THR A 122 -9.61 26.58 16.75
C THR A 122 -9.57 26.35 18.26
N GLY A 123 -8.52 25.72 18.75
CA GLY A 123 -8.38 25.42 20.16
C GLY A 123 -9.24 24.27 20.65
N GLY A 124 -9.83 23.51 19.71
CA GLY A 124 -10.73 22.40 20.03
C GLY A 124 -10.04 21.05 20.10
#